data_7535a0965fb60b3773ee1f9554ddbdcd
#
_entry.id   7535a0965fb60b3773ee1f9554ddbdcd
#
_cell.length_a   1.000
_cell.length_b   1.000
_cell.length_c   1.000
_cell.angle_alpha   90.00
_cell.angle_beta   90.00
_cell.angle_gamma   90.00
#
_symmetry.space_group_name_H-M   'P 1'
#
loop_
_entity.id
_entity.type
_entity.pdbx_description
1 polymer ?
#
loop_
_entity_poly.entity_id
_entity_poly.type
_entity_poly.pdbx_seq_one_letter_code
_entity_poly.pdbx_strand_id
1 'polypeptide(L)'
;MVKILSGTKGTKKAAPKKLAPTAPAKKKTYKQEKEFMVINGTKASTALSKAVPAVKVRVSRSKSYDPTVVIRTTTDAVAAFRKFFTANKVEGQEQMAVMYLARGLQVIGIYMHSIGSMTAAMVESKLIMATAMQLAAENIITCHNHPSGNLIPSEADHKLVALLDKQCKLFGIGLQDNLIITKTGSRSYN
;
A
#
# COMPACT_ATOMS: atom_id res chain seq x y z
N MET A 1 -35.51 -52.18 30.97
CA MET A 1 -34.56 -52.19 32.11
C MET A 1 -33.14 -52.30 31.50
N VAL A 2 -32.46 -51.19 31.24
CA VAL A 2 -31.15 -51.18 30.67
C VAL A 2 -30.26 -50.24 31.54
N LYS A 3 -29.22 -50.81 32.08
CA LYS A 3 -28.24 -50.15 32.99
C LYS A 3 -27.30 -49.26 32.20
N ILE A 4 -27.18 -48.01 32.59
CA ILE A 4 -26.19 -47.05 32.13
C ILE A 4 -24.97 -47.15 33.04
N LEU A 5 -23.78 -47.44 32.44
CA LEU A 5 -22.50 -47.35 33.12
C LEU A 5 -21.82 -46.05 32.72
N SER A 6 -21.59 -45.18 33.68
CA SER A 6 -20.82 -43.97 33.63
C SER A 6 -19.32 -44.28 33.79
N GLY A 7 -18.48 -43.68 32.97
CA GLY A 7 -17.04 -43.77 33.13
C GLY A 7 -16.31 -42.69 32.34
N THR A 8 -16.30 -41.47 32.87
CA THR A 8 -15.46 -40.37 32.31
C THR A 8 -14.09 -40.38 32.93
N LYS A 9 -13.06 -40.82 32.20
CA LYS A 9 -11.67 -40.55 32.54
C LYS A 9 -11.26 -39.21 31.93
N GLY A 10 -11.02 -38.23 32.82
CA GLY A 10 -10.52 -36.93 32.45
C GLY A 10 -9.08 -37.00 31.92
N THR A 11 -8.88 -36.56 30.70
CA THR A 11 -7.57 -36.31 30.13
C THR A 11 -7.12 -34.90 30.52
N LYS A 12 -6.07 -34.82 31.35
CA LYS A 12 -5.39 -33.56 31.70
C LYS A 12 -4.77 -32.97 30.42
N LYS A 13 -5.29 -31.83 29.96
CA LYS A 13 -4.62 -31.00 28.95
C LYS A 13 -3.31 -30.45 29.50
N ALA A 14 -2.21 -30.80 28.86
CA ALA A 14 -0.90 -30.20 29.14
C ALA A 14 -0.90 -28.73 28.69
N ALA A 15 -0.38 -27.84 29.54
CA ALA A 15 -0.23 -26.42 29.25
C ALA A 15 0.79 -26.19 28.12
N PRO A 16 0.61 -25.18 27.24
CA PRO A 16 1.55 -24.90 26.18
C PRO A 16 2.88 -24.41 26.76
N LYS A 17 3.98 -25.05 26.38
CA LYS A 17 5.34 -24.60 26.69
C LYS A 17 5.57 -23.20 26.10
N LYS A 18 5.88 -22.21 26.95
CA LYS A 18 6.38 -20.90 26.51
C LYS A 18 7.67 -21.11 25.71
N LEU A 19 7.65 -20.74 24.43
CA LEU A 19 8.88 -20.61 23.65
C LEU A 19 9.72 -19.48 24.25
N ALA A 20 11.00 -19.76 24.49
CA ALA A 20 11.98 -18.77 24.91
C ALA A 20 12.16 -17.72 23.79
N PRO A 21 12.43 -16.44 24.12
CA PRO A 21 12.63 -15.41 23.12
C PRO A 21 13.90 -15.73 22.32
N THR A 22 13.73 -15.85 21.00
CA THR A 22 14.86 -15.98 20.06
C THR A 22 15.71 -14.72 20.11
N ALA A 23 17.01 -14.89 20.28
CA ALA A 23 17.99 -13.80 20.28
C ALA A 23 17.86 -12.95 19.01
N PRO A 24 18.07 -11.61 19.08
CA PRO A 24 17.94 -10.73 17.90
C PRO A 24 18.93 -11.13 16.83
N ALA A 25 18.43 -11.36 15.62
CA ALA A 25 19.25 -11.68 14.46
C ALA A 25 20.30 -10.57 14.25
N LYS A 26 21.57 -10.95 14.21
CA LYS A 26 22.68 -10.04 13.93
C LYS A 26 22.42 -9.32 12.59
N LYS A 27 22.35 -8.00 12.62
CA LYS A 27 22.26 -7.16 11.43
C LYS A 27 23.45 -7.46 10.52
N LYS A 28 23.22 -8.18 9.43
CA LYS A 28 24.20 -8.28 8.35
C LYS A 28 24.30 -6.90 7.71
N THR A 29 25.36 -6.17 7.98
CA THR A 29 25.76 -5.00 7.22
C THR A 29 26.22 -5.50 5.85
N TYR A 30 25.40 -5.31 4.83
CA TYR A 30 25.84 -5.47 3.45
C TYR A 30 26.84 -4.36 3.15
N LYS A 31 28.14 -4.69 3.11
CA LYS A 31 29.12 -3.88 2.41
C LYS A 31 28.73 -3.97 0.93
N GLN A 32 28.23 -2.88 0.38
CA GLN A 32 28.13 -2.72 -1.06
C GLN A 32 29.55 -2.67 -1.60
N GLU A 33 30.01 -3.78 -2.16
CA GLU A 33 31.17 -3.76 -3.03
C GLU A 33 30.82 -2.91 -4.25
N LYS A 34 31.72 -2.00 -4.60
CA LYS A 34 31.58 -1.14 -5.78
C LYS A 34 31.83 -2.00 -7.01
N GLU A 35 30.84 -2.74 -7.48
CA GLU A 35 30.88 -3.32 -8.80
C GLU A 35 30.66 -2.20 -9.83
N PHE A 36 31.72 -1.83 -10.50
CA PHE A 36 31.64 -1.00 -11.69
C PHE A 36 31.18 -1.87 -12.84
N MET A 37 30.06 -1.51 -13.45
CA MET A 37 29.61 -2.12 -14.68
C MET A 37 30.60 -1.80 -15.78
N VAL A 38 31.38 -2.80 -16.20
CA VAL A 38 32.32 -2.68 -17.33
C VAL A 38 31.53 -2.88 -18.62
N ILE A 39 31.19 -1.81 -19.29
CA ILE A 39 30.62 -1.88 -20.65
C ILE A 39 31.80 -1.94 -21.63
N ASN A 40 31.87 -3.02 -22.39
CA ASN A 40 32.85 -3.25 -23.47
C ASN A 40 34.32 -3.16 -23.08
N GLY A 41 34.72 -3.62 -21.89
CA GLY A 41 36.14 -3.74 -21.53
C GLY A 41 36.90 -2.41 -21.34
N THR A 42 36.27 -1.27 -21.52
CA THR A 42 36.84 0.05 -21.29
C THR A 42 36.53 0.53 -19.88
N LYS A 43 37.55 0.79 -19.07
CA LYS A 43 37.38 1.46 -17.77
C LYS A 43 36.81 2.83 -18.04
N ALA A 44 35.58 3.09 -17.52
CA ALA A 44 35.02 4.43 -17.55
C ALA A 44 36.02 5.40 -16.93
N SER A 45 36.28 6.55 -17.58
CA SER A 45 37.25 7.50 -17.08
C SER A 45 36.83 7.92 -15.66
N THR A 46 37.80 8.02 -14.77
CA THR A 46 37.62 8.43 -13.36
C THR A 46 36.87 9.76 -13.23
N ALA A 47 36.96 10.62 -14.25
CA ALA A 47 36.24 11.89 -14.32
C ALA A 47 34.72 11.68 -14.51
N LEU A 48 34.30 10.74 -15.37
CA LEU A 48 32.87 10.46 -15.61
C LEU A 48 32.21 9.83 -14.39
N SER A 49 32.91 8.94 -13.67
CA SER A 49 32.37 8.31 -12.45
C SER A 49 32.17 9.31 -11.29
N LYS A 50 32.85 10.42 -11.28
CA LYS A 50 32.67 11.52 -10.31
C LYS A 50 31.55 12.48 -10.70
N ALA A 51 31.25 12.58 -12.00
CA ALA A 51 30.21 13.50 -12.51
C ALA A 51 28.81 12.94 -12.48
N VAL A 52 28.63 11.62 -12.34
CA VAL A 52 27.30 10.99 -12.28
C VAL A 52 26.84 10.86 -10.83
N PRO A 53 25.79 11.61 -10.42
CA PRO A 53 25.28 11.53 -9.06
C PRO A 53 24.60 10.17 -8.81
N ALA A 54 24.91 9.55 -7.67
CA ALA A 54 24.18 8.37 -7.22
C ALA A 54 22.83 8.79 -6.63
N VAL A 55 21.74 8.24 -7.17
CA VAL A 55 20.39 8.46 -6.64
C VAL A 55 20.09 7.38 -5.60
N LYS A 56 19.68 7.81 -4.41
CA LYS A 56 19.17 6.91 -3.36
C LYS A 56 17.71 7.22 -3.10
N VAL A 57 16.86 6.23 -3.29
CA VAL A 57 15.46 6.32 -2.90
C VAL A 57 15.32 5.77 -1.48
N ARG A 58 14.68 6.53 -0.60
CA ARG A 58 14.41 6.12 0.78
C ARG A 58 12.90 6.15 1.03
N VAL A 59 12.38 5.06 1.52
CA VAL A 59 11.03 4.99 2.09
C VAL A 59 11.15 5.16 3.58
N SER A 60 10.49 6.20 4.14
CA SER A 60 10.36 6.37 5.59
C SER A 60 8.92 6.06 6.00
N ARG A 61 8.77 5.34 7.11
CA ARG A 61 7.46 5.05 7.69
C ARG A 61 7.23 5.94 8.91
N SER A 62 5.98 6.38 9.10
CA SER A 62 5.62 7.11 10.30
C SER A 62 5.76 6.23 11.55
N LYS A 63 5.92 6.84 12.73
CA LYS A 63 5.97 6.11 14.01
C LYS A 63 4.66 5.36 14.32
N SER A 64 3.55 5.77 13.70
CA SER A 64 2.23 5.15 13.84
C SER A 64 1.96 4.01 12.85
N TYR A 65 2.96 3.60 12.07
CA TYR A 65 2.82 2.48 11.15
C TYR A 65 2.62 1.17 11.91
N ASP A 66 1.50 0.51 11.67
CA ASP A 66 1.18 -0.81 12.19
C ASP A 66 1.16 -1.83 11.03
N PRO A 67 2.15 -2.75 10.98
CA PRO A 67 2.23 -3.75 9.91
C PRO A 67 1.14 -4.83 10.02
N THR A 68 0.34 -4.86 11.09
CA THR A 68 -0.72 -5.85 11.28
C THR A 68 -2.05 -5.44 10.64
N VAL A 69 -2.18 -4.18 10.20
CA VAL A 69 -3.40 -3.70 9.54
C VAL A 69 -3.56 -4.36 8.17
N VAL A 70 -4.62 -5.14 8.02
CA VAL A 70 -4.98 -5.85 6.79
C VAL A 70 -6.34 -5.37 6.30
N ILE A 71 -6.43 -5.07 5.00
CA ILE A 71 -7.70 -4.70 4.35
C ILE A 71 -8.36 -5.98 3.83
N ARG A 72 -9.49 -6.35 4.40
CA ARG A 72 -10.23 -7.57 4.01
C ARG A 72 -11.49 -7.26 3.23
N THR A 73 -12.03 -6.07 3.42
CA THR A 73 -13.28 -5.62 2.83
C THR A 73 -13.16 -4.19 2.33
N THR A 74 -14.04 -3.81 1.41
CA THR A 74 -14.20 -2.41 1.00
C THR A 74 -14.50 -1.50 2.20
N THR A 75 -15.23 -1.99 3.20
CA THR A 75 -15.52 -1.24 4.44
C THR A 75 -14.25 -0.91 5.22
N ASP A 76 -13.30 -1.83 5.31
CA ASP A 76 -12.00 -1.58 5.97
C ASP A 76 -11.23 -0.47 5.25
N ALA A 77 -11.19 -0.54 3.91
CA ALA A 77 -10.54 0.46 3.08
C ALA A 77 -11.20 1.84 3.26
N VAL A 78 -12.52 1.91 3.22
CA VAL A 78 -13.29 3.15 3.44
C VAL A 78 -12.99 3.73 4.82
N ALA A 79 -12.97 2.92 5.87
CA ALA A 79 -12.66 3.38 7.23
C ALA A 79 -11.25 3.95 7.34
N ALA A 80 -10.27 3.29 6.72
CA ALA A 80 -8.89 3.75 6.69
C ALA A 80 -8.74 5.08 5.91
N PHE A 81 -9.38 5.20 4.74
CA PHE A 81 -9.36 6.44 3.96
C PHE A 81 -10.10 7.58 4.67
N ARG A 82 -11.24 7.33 5.32
CA ARG A 82 -11.93 8.36 6.11
C ARG A 82 -11.03 8.92 7.20
N LYS A 83 -10.34 8.06 7.94
CA LYS A 83 -9.37 8.47 8.95
C LYS A 83 -8.23 9.30 8.35
N PHE A 84 -7.71 8.86 7.21
CA PHE A 84 -6.63 9.56 6.49
C PHE A 84 -7.07 10.95 6.01
N PHE A 85 -8.22 11.05 5.36
CA PHE A 85 -8.77 12.31 4.87
C PHE A 85 -9.14 13.26 6.01
N THR A 86 -9.74 12.79 7.11
CA THR A 86 -10.04 13.63 8.29
C THR A 86 -8.77 14.26 8.87
N ALA A 87 -7.68 13.49 8.98
CA ALA A 87 -6.40 13.99 9.46
C ALA A 87 -5.82 15.09 8.56
N ASN A 88 -6.16 15.10 7.26
CA ASN A 88 -5.69 16.04 6.26
C ASN A 88 -6.68 17.18 5.96
N LYS A 89 -7.75 17.35 6.77
CA LYS A 89 -8.75 18.43 6.65
C LYS A 89 -9.40 18.50 5.26
N VAL A 90 -9.94 17.40 4.80
CA VAL A 90 -10.44 17.17 3.43
C VAL A 90 -11.72 17.95 3.06
N GLU A 91 -12.24 18.81 3.93
CA GLU A 91 -13.44 19.57 3.65
C GLU A 91 -13.13 20.74 2.68
N GLY A 92 -13.81 20.77 1.54
CA GLY A 92 -13.81 21.89 0.59
C GLY A 92 -13.01 21.70 -0.70
N GLN A 93 -12.11 20.73 -0.79
CA GLN A 93 -11.35 20.45 -2.01
C GLN A 93 -11.41 18.98 -2.37
N GLU A 94 -11.43 18.70 -3.65
CA GLU A 94 -11.29 17.35 -4.16
C GLU A 94 -9.85 16.85 -3.96
N GLN A 95 -9.69 15.65 -3.44
CA GLN A 95 -8.38 15.06 -3.13
C GLN A 95 -8.37 13.61 -3.54
N MET A 96 -7.24 13.15 -4.01
CA MET A 96 -7.02 11.75 -4.34
C MET A 96 -5.88 11.16 -3.52
N ALA A 97 -6.13 10.04 -2.89
CA ALA A 97 -5.15 9.24 -2.17
C ALA A 97 -5.10 7.81 -2.71
N VAL A 98 -3.95 7.17 -2.59
CA VAL A 98 -3.76 5.76 -2.95
C VAL A 98 -3.22 5.02 -1.76
N MET A 99 -3.85 3.89 -1.45
CA MET A 99 -3.38 2.93 -0.46
C MET A 99 -2.54 1.86 -1.17
N TYR A 100 -1.36 1.62 -0.66
CA TYR A 100 -0.41 0.63 -1.14
C TYR A 100 -0.40 -0.56 -0.21
N LEU A 101 -0.52 -1.76 -0.78
CA LEU A 101 -0.72 -3.00 -0.04
C LEU A 101 0.32 -4.03 -0.45
N ALA A 102 0.77 -4.82 0.52
CA ALA A 102 1.55 -6.03 0.27
C ALA A 102 0.66 -7.16 -0.28
N ARG A 103 1.24 -8.30 -0.64
CA ARG A 103 0.54 -9.47 -1.21
C ARG A 103 -0.65 -9.92 -0.36
N GLY A 104 -0.49 -9.99 0.95
CA GLY A 104 -1.53 -10.38 1.89
C GLY A 104 -2.48 -9.24 2.29
N LEU A 105 -2.55 -8.16 1.49
CA LEU A 105 -3.37 -6.98 1.71
C LEU A 105 -3.05 -6.21 3.01
N GLN A 106 -1.86 -6.42 3.57
CA GLN A 106 -1.35 -5.58 4.65
C GLN A 106 -1.08 -4.18 4.12
N VAL A 107 -1.50 -3.17 4.88
CA VAL A 107 -1.29 -1.77 4.50
C VAL A 107 0.20 -1.42 4.62
N ILE A 108 0.82 -1.03 3.52
CA ILE A 108 2.18 -0.47 3.50
C ILE A 108 2.11 1.02 3.84
N GLY A 109 1.12 1.72 3.30
CA GLY A 109 0.89 3.13 3.55
C GLY A 109 -0.20 3.71 2.67
N ILE A 110 -0.62 4.94 2.99
CA ILE A 110 -1.51 5.75 2.16
C ILE A 110 -0.76 7.04 1.80
N TYR A 111 -0.82 7.42 0.54
CA TYR A 111 -0.19 8.64 0.04
C TYR A 111 -1.20 9.52 -0.67
N MET A 112 -1.16 10.84 -0.39
CA MET A 112 -1.97 11.86 -1.05
C MET A 112 -1.32 12.24 -2.38
N HIS A 113 -1.97 11.91 -3.49
CA HIS A 113 -1.43 12.17 -4.83
C HIS A 113 -1.89 13.48 -5.44
N SER A 114 -3.08 13.97 -5.06
CA SER A 114 -3.63 15.21 -5.60
C SER A 114 -4.47 15.93 -4.55
N ILE A 115 -4.40 17.26 -4.57
CA ILE A 115 -5.22 18.18 -3.78
C ILE A 115 -5.67 19.30 -4.73
N GLY A 116 -6.97 19.54 -4.82
CA GLY A 116 -7.57 20.54 -5.70
C GLY A 116 -8.43 19.92 -6.79
N SER A 117 -8.83 20.68 -7.81
CA SER A 117 -9.68 20.17 -8.90
C SER A 117 -9.08 18.96 -9.59
N MET A 118 -9.81 17.85 -9.60
CA MET A 118 -9.42 16.62 -10.28
C MET A 118 -9.79 16.68 -11.78
N THR A 119 -9.13 17.52 -12.54
CA THR A 119 -9.07 17.25 -13.96
C THR A 119 -8.10 16.09 -14.20
N ALA A 120 -8.40 15.19 -15.11
CA ALA A 120 -7.56 14.00 -15.40
C ALA A 120 -6.08 14.33 -15.68
N ALA A 121 -5.79 15.59 -16.01
CA ALA A 121 -4.44 16.13 -16.18
C ALA A 121 -3.68 16.33 -14.86
N MET A 122 -4.37 16.34 -13.70
CA MET A 122 -3.74 16.67 -12.40
C MET A 122 -3.32 15.44 -11.60
N VAL A 123 -3.82 14.26 -11.92
CA VAL A 123 -3.39 13.01 -11.27
C VAL A 123 -2.37 12.31 -12.17
N GLU A 124 -1.11 12.47 -11.86
CA GLU A 124 -0.06 11.78 -12.60
C GLU A 124 -0.05 10.28 -12.24
N SER A 125 -0.69 9.45 -13.05
CA SER A 125 -0.65 7.98 -12.90
C SER A 125 0.78 7.43 -12.83
N LYS A 126 1.74 8.10 -13.50
CA LYS A 126 3.17 7.82 -13.40
C LYS A 126 3.69 7.90 -11.96
N LEU A 127 3.25 8.89 -11.19
CA LEU A 127 3.68 9.06 -9.80
C LEU A 127 3.07 7.97 -8.91
N ILE A 128 1.83 7.58 -9.17
CA ILE A 128 1.18 6.46 -8.48
C ILE A 128 1.99 5.17 -8.69
N MET A 129 2.32 4.86 -9.95
CA MET A 129 3.08 3.66 -10.29
C MET A 129 4.52 3.71 -9.76
N ALA A 130 5.19 4.88 -9.84
CA ALA A 130 6.52 5.06 -9.28
C ALA A 130 6.53 4.80 -7.76
N THR A 131 5.52 5.30 -7.05
CA THR A 131 5.36 5.06 -5.61
C THR A 131 5.10 3.58 -5.32
N ALA A 132 4.22 2.92 -6.09
CA ALA A 132 3.95 1.49 -5.94
C ALA A 132 5.22 0.64 -6.10
N MET A 133 6.02 0.92 -7.12
CA MET A 133 7.29 0.22 -7.35
C MET A 133 8.32 0.48 -6.24
N GLN A 134 8.45 1.72 -5.77
CA GLN A 134 9.36 2.06 -4.66
C GLN A 134 8.99 1.36 -3.36
N LEU A 135 7.69 1.18 -3.11
CA LEU A 135 7.17 0.49 -1.93
C LEU A 135 7.16 -1.04 -2.09
N ALA A 136 7.50 -1.56 -3.27
CA ALA A 136 7.29 -2.95 -3.65
C ALA A 136 5.84 -3.40 -3.34
N ALA A 137 4.87 -2.52 -3.64
CA ALA A 137 3.46 -2.81 -3.43
C ALA A 137 2.99 -3.84 -4.46
N GLU A 138 2.25 -4.84 -4.00
CA GLU A 138 1.66 -5.85 -4.88
C GLU A 138 0.21 -5.52 -5.23
N ASN A 139 -0.42 -4.63 -4.45
CA ASN A 139 -1.79 -4.20 -4.70
C ASN A 139 -1.93 -2.71 -4.36
N ILE A 140 -2.89 -2.05 -5.02
CA ILE A 140 -3.29 -0.69 -4.69
C ILE A 140 -4.82 -0.58 -4.60
N ILE A 141 -5.29 0.37 -3.79
CA ILE A 141 -6.66 0.85 -3.77
C ILE A 141 -6.61 2.36 -3.95
N THR A 142 -7.39 2.89 -4.88
CA THR A 142 -7.51 4.33 -5.07
C THR A 142 -8.73 4.87 -4.33
N CYS A 143 -8.66 6.11 -3.88
CA CYS A 143 -9.79 6.78 -3.26
C CYS A 143 -9.73 8.28 -3.50
N HIS A 144 -10.84 8.87 -3.88
CA HIS A 144 -10.99 10.32 -3.89
C HIS A 144 -12.28 10.73 -3.16
N ASN A 145 -12.27 11.96 -2.66
CA ASN A 145 -13.46 12.51 -2.05
C ASN A 145 -14.20 13.41 -3.03
N HIS A 146 -15.54 13.42 -2.94
CA HIS A 146 -16.40 14.38 -3.62
C HIS A 146 -17.02 15.35 -2.61
N PRO A 147 -16.50 16.59 -2.49
CA PRO A 147 -17.06 17.59 -1.59
C PRO A 147 -18.53 17.92 -1.87
N SER A 148 -18.95 17.76 -3.13
CA SER A 148 -20.35 17.96 -3.55
C SER A 148 -21.36 16.99 -2.93
N GLY A 149 -20.88 15.87 -2.34
CA GLY A 149 -21.71 14.80 -1.82
C GLY A 149 -22.19 13.80 -2.88
N ASN A 150 -21.85 14.00 -4.17
CA ASN A 150 -22.21 13.09 -5.25
C ASN A 150 -21.30 11.84 -5.23
N LEU A 151 -21.89 10.65 -5.31
CA LEU A 151 -21.18 9.38 -5.35
C LEU A 151 -21.03 8.81 -6.78
N ILE A 152 -21.46 9.55 -7.82
CA ILE A 152 -21.36 9.12 -9.21
C ILE A 152 -19.96 9.47 -9.73
N PRO A 153 -19.18 8.47 -10.21
CA PRO A 153 -17.90 8.75 -10.85
C PRO A 153 -18.08 9.62 -12.10
N SER A 154 -17.18 10.55 -12.30
CA SER A 154 -17.10 11.34 -13.53
C SER A 154 -16.47 10.52 -14.67
N GLU A 155 -16.58 11.04 -15.90
CA GLU A 155 -15.88 10.45 -17.05
C GLU A 155 -14.34 10.50 -16.87
N ALA A 156 -13.84 11.53 -16.21
CA ALA A 156 -12.42 11.66 -15.87
C ALA A 156 -11.96 10.57 -14.90
N ASP A 157 -12.79 10.23 -13.90
CA ASP A 157 -12.51 9.14 -12.95
C ASP A 157 -12.41 7.80 -13.66
N HIS A 158 -13.37 7.52 -14.56
CA HIS A 158 -13.34 6.29 -15.36
C HIS A 158 -12.11 6.22 -16.27
N LYS A 159 -11.70 7.31 -16.90
CA LYS A 159 -10.49 7.35 -17.72
C LYS A 159 -9.24 7.09 -16.91
N LEU A 160 -9.13 7.68 -15.72
CA LEU A 160 -8.01 7.47 -14.82
C LEU A 160 -7.94 6.01 -14.37
N VAL A 161 -9.06 5.42 -13.93
CA VAL A 161 -9.13 4.02 -13.51
C VAL A 161 -8.73 3.08 -14.64
N ALA A 162 -9.25 3.29 -15.84
CA ALA A 162 -8.89 2.48 -17.00
C ALA A 162 -7.39 2.58 -17.37
N LEU A 163 -6.78 3.75 -17.17
CA LEU A 163 -5.35 3.93 -17.36
C LEU A 163 -4.54 3.20 -16.27
N LEU A 164 -4.94 3.35 -15.00
CA LEU A 164 -4.29 2.67 -13.88
C LEU A 164 -4.40 1.16 -13.98
N ASP A 165 -5.56 0.62 -14.38
CA ASP A 165 -5.75 -0.82 -14.58
C ASP A 165 -4.76 -1.38 -15.61
N LYS A 166 -4.59 -0.71 -16.75
CA LYS A 166 -3.60 -1.08 -17.77
C LYS A 166 -2.17 -1.05 -17.24
N GLN A 167 -1.81 0.01 -16.50
CA GLN A 167 -0.47 0.15 -15.92
C GLN A 167 -0.23 -0.89 -14.83
N CYS A 168 -1.19 -1.12 -13.95
CA CYS A 168 -1.11 -2.13 -12.89
C CYS A 168 -0.89 -3.53 -13.49
N LYS A 169 -1.65 -3.90 -14.51
CA LYS A 169 -1.47 -5.18 -15.23
C LYS A 169 -0.07 -5.32 -15.84
N LEU A 170 0.47 -4.24 -16.41
CA LEU A 170 1.81 -4.24 -17.00
C LEU A 170 2.91 -4.53 -15.96
N PHE A 171 2.74 -4.03 -14.74
CA PHE A 171 3.73 -4.19 -13.66
C PHE A 171 3.41 -5.33 -12.68
N GLY A 172 2.36 -6.12 -12.94
CA GLY A 172 1.94 -7.21 -12.07
C GLY A 172 1.39 -6.74 -10.72
N ILE A 173 0.86 -5.51 -10.66
CA ILE A 173 0.23 -4.92 -9.48
C ILE A 173 -1.29 -5.09 -9.57
N GLY A 174 -1.94 -5.51 -8.48
CA GLY A 174 -3.40 -5.61 -8.43
C GLY A 174 -4.04 -4.24 -8.15
N LEU A 175 -4.94 -3.78 -9.02
CA LEU A 175 -5.86 -2.68 -8.70
C LEU A 175 -7.09 -3.30 -8.03
N GLN A 176 -7.16 -3.25 -6.69
CA GLN A 176 -8.16 -3.98 -5.92
C GLN A 176 -9.52 -3.28 -5.89
N ASP A 177 -9.52 -1.95 -5.80
CA ASP A 177 -10.76 -1.18 -5.72
C ASP A 177 -10.52 0.29 -6.06
N ASN A 178 -11.60 0.98 -6.46
CA ASN A 178 -11.62 2.42 -6.68
C ASN A 178 -12.79 3.01 -5.89
N LEU A 179 -12.51 3.92 -4.98
CA LEU A 179 -13.47 4.41 -4.02
C LEU A 179 -13.77 5.90 -4.20
N ILE A 180 -15.03 6.26 -4.06
CA ILE A 180 -15.47 7.62 -3.83
C ILE A 180 -15.96 7.74 -2.39
N ILE A 181 -15.52 8.78 -1.68
CA ILE A 181 -15.97 9.08 -0.31
C ILE A 181 -16.57 10.47 -0.28
N THR A 182 -17.73 10.58 0.35
CA THR A 182 -18.37 11.86 0.69
C THR A 182 -18.54 11.96 2.20
N LYS A 183 -19.03 13.08 2.69
CA LYS A 183 -19.32 13.26 4.12
C LYS A 183 -20.22 12.15 4.68
N THR A 184 -21.22 11.72 3.92
CA THR A 184 -22.28 10.81 4.37
C THR A 184 -22.22 9.43 3.76
N GLY A 185 -21.49 9.24 2.66
CA GLY A 185 -21.51 7.99 1.92
C GLY A 185 -20.16 7.57 1.37
N SER A 186 -20.13 6.39 0.78
CA SER A 186 -18.99 5.89 -0.01
C SER A 186 -19.51 4.99 -1.12
N ARG A 187 -18.77 4.90 -2.20
CA ARG A 187 -19.05 4.03 -3.35
C ARG A 187 -17.77 3.40 -3.84
N SER A 188 -17.82 2.09 -4.10
CA SER A 188 -16.83 1.35 -4.89
C SER A 188 -17.28 1.35 -6.35
N TYR A 189 -16.33 1.50 -7.28
CA TYR A 189 -16.59 1.46 -8.72
C TYR A 189 -15.37 0.93 -9.46
N ASN A 190 -15.62 0.07 -10.45
CA ASN A 190 -14.61 -0.50 -11.36
C ASN A 190 -15.06 -0.33 -12.79
#